data_1a2341f52e6ff8f44b7a671691fef6da
#
_entry.id   1a2341f52e6ff8f44b7a671691fef6da
#
_cell.length_a   1.000
_cell.length_b   1.000
_cell.length_c   1.000
_cell.angle_alpha   90.00
_cell.angle_beta   90.00
_cell.angle_gamma   90.00
#
_symmetry.space_group_name_H-M   'P 1'
#
loop_
_entity.id
_entity.type
_entity.pdbx_description
1 polymer ?
#
loop_
_entity_poly.entity_id
_entity_poly.type
_entity_poly.pdbx_seq_one_letter_code
_entity_poly.pdbx_strand_id
1 'polypeptide(L)'
;MIGQAGPNDAAMFDIDDTLIWTSGQANAPIIQLLHRMKALGYRIVIITARPGIEMGIKWTIKQLKDHGIMYDYLGFTSAQTKTIMKKKLGYNFVLSVGDMPTDWTDSKYYINTSSFSHN
;
A
#
# COMPACT_ATOMS: atom_id res chain seq x y z
N MET A 1 6.56 -17.38 -6.84
CA MET A 1 7.31 -16.18 -7.27
C MET A 1 6.41 -15.26 -8.07
N ILE A 2 6.50 -13.97 -7.82
CA ILE A 2 5.70 -12.98 -8.53
C ILE A 2 6.45 -12.54 -9.78
N GLY A 3 5.85 -12.79 -10.95
CA GLY A 3 6.43 -12.42 -12.23
C GLY A 3 5.84 -11.11 -12.77
N GLN A 4 5.98 -10.89 -14.06
CA GLN A 4 5.43 -9.73 -14.73
C GLN A 4 3.91 -9.67 -14.62
N ALA A 5 3.36 -8.45 -14.49
CA ALA A 5 1.93 -8.23 -14.31
C ALA A 5 1.16 -8.37 -15.61
N GLY A 6 -0.06 -8.90 -15.49
CA GLY A 6 -1.08 -8.76 -16.52
C GLY A 6 -1.74 -7.38 -16.43
N PRO A 7 -2.64 -7.05 -17.38
CA PRO A 7 -3.18 -5.69 -17.51
C PRO A 7 -4.03 -5.21 -16.32
N ASN A 8 -4.58 -6.12 -15.53
CA ASN A 8 -5.43 -5.76 -14.37
C ASN A 8 -4.80 -6.14 -13.04
N ASP A 9 -3.53 -6.51 -13.04
CA ASP A 9 -2.85 -6.94 -11.83
C ASP A 9 -2.37 -5.75 -11.01
N ALA A 10 -2.56 -5.84 -9.70
CA ALA A 10 -2.21 -4.76 -8.79
C ALA A 10 -1.53 -5.29 -7.54
N ALA A 11 -0.78 -4.42 -6.89
CA ALA A 11 -0.25 -4.62 -5.56
C ALA A 11 -0.78 -3.51 -4.66
N MET A 12 -1.25 -3.87 -3.47
CA MET A 12 -1.80 -2.94 -2.50
C MET A 12 -0.81 -2.77 -1.35
N PHE A 13 -0.64 -1.52 -0.92
CA PHE A 13 0.22 -1.18 0.22
C PHE A 13 -0.53 -0.28 1.18
N ASP A 14 -0.40 -0.56 2.47
CA ASP A 14 -0.77 0.36 3.54
C ASP A 14 0.36 1.38 3.72
N ILE A 15 0.13 2.45 4.46
CA ILE A 15 1.15 3.47 4.73
C ILE A 15 1.76 3.27 6.12
N ASP A 16 0.96 3.53 7.17
CA ASP A 16 1.48 3.58 8.54
C ASP A 16 1.95 2.20 9.00
N ASP A 17 3.17 2.13 9.48
CA ASP A 17 3.85 0.91 9.90
C ASP A 17 3.98 -0.14 8.79
N THR A 18 3.93 0.32 7.54
CA THR A 18 4.13 -0.49 6.34
C THR A 18 5.16 0.16 5.44
N LEU A 19 4.80 1.25 4.75
CA LEU A 19 5.74 2.03 3.94
C LEU A 19 6.54 3.02 4.78
N ILE A 20 5.89 3.59 5.77
CA ILE A 20 6.46 4.61 6.66
C ILE A 20 6.13 4.22 8.09
N TRP A 21 7.14 4.14 8.93
CA TRP A 21 6.94 3.87 10.35
C TRP A 21 6.25 5.05 11.04
N THR A 22 5.59 4.79 12.17
CA THR A 22 4.96 5.85 12.97
C THR A 22 5.94 6.96 13.34
N SER A 23 7.22 6.63 13.48
CA SER A 23 8.29 7.61 13.73
C SER A 23 8.51 8.58 12.57
N GLY A 24 7.96 8.30 11.38
CA GLY A 24 8.19 9.07 10.17
C GLY A 24 9.33 8.54 9.30
N GLN A 25 10.06 7.54 9.78
CA GLN A 25 11.15 6.94 9.00
C GLN A 25 10.59 6.01 7.92
N ALA A 26 11.28 6.00 6.78
CA ALA A 26 10.93 5.11 5.68
C ALA A 26 11.23 3.66 6.04
N ASN A 27 10.34 2.75 5.63
CA ASN A 27 10.59 1.33 5.64
C ASN A 27 11.20 0.95 4.29
N ALA A 28 12.51 1.14 4.18
CA ALA A 28 13.20 1.02 2.89
C ALA A 28 12.97 -0.31 2.17
N PRO A 29 13.04 -1.48 2.83
CA PRO A 29 12.78 -2.74 2.13
C PRO A 29 11.39 -2.81 1.48
N ILE A 30 10.37 -2.29 2.14
CA ILE A 30 8.99 -2.33 1.59
C ILE A 30 8.84 -1.30 0.46
N ILE A 31 9.46 -0.13 0.59
CA ILE A 31 9.45 0.86 -0.49
C ILE A 31 10.16 0.29 -1.73
N GLN A 32 11.27 -0.42 -1.54
CA GLN A 32 11.96 -1.09 -2.62
C GLN A 32 11.10 -2.16 -3.28
N LEU A 33 10.36 -2.94 -2.48
CA LEU A 33 9.42 -3.92 -3.00
C LEU A 33 8.34 -3.25 -3.84
N LEU A 34 7.78 -2.14 -3.36
CA LEU A 34 6.78 -1.37 -4.11
C LEU A 34 7.32 -0.96 -5.47
N HIS A 35 8.53 -0.40 -5.51
CA HIS A 35 9.11 0.05 -6.77
C HIS A 35 9.44 -1.11 -7.70
N ARG A 36 9.83 -2.25 -7.16
CA ARG A 36 10.04 -3.47 -7.95
C ARG A 36 8.73 -3.96 -8.56
N MET A 37 7.64 -3.96 -7.79
CA MET A 37 6.33 -4.35 -8.31
C MET A 37 5.89 -3.39 -9.42
N LYS A 38 6.12 -2.09 -9.24
CA LYS A 38 5.79 -1.12 -10.28
C LYS A 38 6.60 -1.36 -11.55
N ALA A 39 7.87 -1.67 -11.41
CA ALA A 39 8.73 -1.98 -12.57
C ALA A 39 8.28 -3.24 -13.31
N LEU A 40 7.66 -4.19 -12.61
CA LEU A 40 7.08 -5.39 -13.22
C LEU A 40 5.73 -5.14 -13.87
N GLY A 41 5.20 -3.93 -13.82
CA GLY A 41 3.96 -3.55 -14.48
C GLY A 41 2.72 -3.59 -13.60
N TYR A 42 2.85 -3.88 -12.31
CA TYR A 42 1.70 -3.87 -11.40
C TYR A 42 1.21 -2.46 -11.16
N ARG A 43 -0.11 -2.29 -11.10
CA ARG A 43 -0.71 -1.08 -10.59
C ARG A 43 -0.41 -0.99 -9.10
N ILE A 44 0.11 0.14 -8.65
CA ILE A 44 0.40 0.33 -7.23
C ILE A 44 -0.76 1.09 -6.61
N VAL A 45 -1.45 0.42 -5.70
CA VAL A 45 -2.62 0.95 -5.01
C VAL A 45 -2.25 1.12 -3.54
N ILE A 46 -2.33 2.35 -3.04
CA ILE A 46 -2.12 2.64 -1.63
C ILE A 46 -3.48 2.93 -1.02
N ILE A 47 -3.82 2.19 0.04
CA ILE A 47 -5.06 2.38 0.79
C ILE A 47 -4.70 2.62 2.24
N THR A 48 -5.12 3.76 2.78
CA THR A 48 -4.76 4.18 4.13
C THR A 48 -5.98 4.50 4.97
N ALA A 49 -5.85 4.23 6.28
CA ALA A 49 -6.86 4.62 7.26
C ALA A 49 -6.66 6.05 7.78
N ARG A 50 -5.70 6.79 7.23
CA ARG A 50 -5.51 8.19 7.57
C ARG A 50 -6.77 8.98 7.22
N PRO A 51 -7.05 10.11 7.94
CA PRO A 51 -8.23 10.92 7.65
C PRO A 51 -8.27 11.41 6.21
N GLY A 52 -9.39 11.19 5.52
CA GLY A 52 -9.61 11.62 4.14
C GLY A 52 -10.10 13.05 4.02
N ILE A 53 -9.68 13.95 4.91
CA ILE A 53 -9.99 15.37 4.86
C ILE A 53 -8.86 16.12 4.15
N GLU A 54 -9.15 17.30 3.65
CA GLU A 54 -8.24 18.02 2.75
C GLU A 54 -6.81 18.13 3.27
N MET A 55 -6.63 18.57 4.52
CA MET A 55 -5.29 18.72 5.10
C MET A 55 -4.57 17.38 5.23
N GLY A 56 -5.29 16.35 5.65
CA GLY A 56 -4.74 15.00 5.79
C GLY A 56 -4.31 14.42 4.46
N ILE A 57 -5.12 14.63 3.42
CA ILE A 57 -4.81 14.18 2.07
C ILE A 57 -3.55 14.88 1.55
N LYS A 58 -3.50 16.21 1.66
CA LYS A 58 -2.35 17.00 1.20
C LYS A 58 -1.06 16.59 1.92
N TRP A 59 -1.12 16.43 3.23
CA TRP A 59 0.03 16.03 4.02
C TRP A 59 0.51 14.63 3.64
N THR A 60 -0.42 13.72 3.42
CA THR A 60 -0.08 12.35 3.01
C THR A 60 0.59 12.32 1.65
N ILE A 61 0.04 13.05 0.68
CA ILE A 61 0.63 13.14 -0.66
C ILE A 61 2.04 13.70 -0.58
N LYS A 62 2.24 14.76 0.21
CA LYS A 62 3.56 15.36 0.40
C LYS A 62 4.53 14.37 1.00
N GLN A 63 4.12 13.64 2.04
CA GLN A 63 4.99 12.68 2.70
C GLN A 63 5.40 11.55 1.74
N LEU A 64 4.46 11.01 0.97
CA LEU A 64 4.77 9.98 -0.02
C LEU A 64 5.77 10.50 -1.05
N LYS A 65 5.57 11.74 -1.51
CA LYS A 65 6.49 12.38 -2.45
C LYS A 65 7.88 12.58 -1.85
N ASP A 66 7.95 13.03 -0.59
CA ASP A 66 9.21 13.28 0.09
C ASP A 66 10.03 12.00 0.26
N HIS A 67 9.37 10.86 0.37
CA HIS A 67 10.02 9.55 0.44
C HIS A 67 10.24 8.92 -0.94
N GLY A 68 9.89 9.61 -2.01
CA GLY A 68 10.07 9.10 -3.37
C GLY A 68 9.17 7.92 -3.73
N ILE A 69 8.04 7.78 -3.07
CA ILE A 69 7.12 6.64 -3.29
C ILE A 69 6.23 6.93 -4.49
N MET A 70 6.30 6.03 -5.49
CA MET A 70 5.52 6.11 -6.72
C MET A 70 4.28 5.22 -6.59
N TYR A 71 3.11 5.73 -6.98
CA TYR A 71 1.86 4.98 -6.93
C TYR A 71 0.92 5.40 -8.06
N ASP A 72 -0.07 4.54 -8.34
CA ASP A 72 -1.08 4.81 -9.37
C ASP A 72 -2.40 5.26 -8.75
N TYR A 73 -2.71 4.82 -7.53
CA TYR A 73 -3.95 5.17 -6.84
C TYR A 73 -3.68 5.31 -5.35
N LEU A 74 -4.29 6.32 -4.74
CA LEU A 74 -4.23 6.56 -3.31
C LEU A 74 -5.66 6.71 -2.79
N GLY A 75 -6.08 5.79 -1.91
CA GLY A 75 -7.41 5.77 -1.33
C GLY A 75 -7.38 5.98 0.17
N PHE A 76 -8.39 6.68 0.67
CA PHE A 76 -8.58 6.95 2.09
C PHE A 76 -9.88 6.30 2.54
N THR A 77 -9.81 5.44 3.56
CA THR A 77 -10.99 4.78 4.11
C THR A 77 -10.67 4.32 5.53
N SER A 78 -11.66 3.79 6.26
CA SER A 78 -11.40 3.25 7.59
C SER A 78 -10.62 1.94 7.50
N ALA A 79 -9.96 1.55 8.61
CA ALA A 79 -9.24 0.28 8.67
C ALA A 79 -10.18 -0.91 8.36
N GLN A 80 -11.45 -0.82 8.80
CA GLN A 80 -12.41 -1.89 8.63
C GLN A 80 -12.97 -2.00 7.21
N THR A 81 -12.84 -0.95 6.40
CA THR A 81 -13.47 -0.90 5.07
C THR A 81 -12.48 -0.98 3.92
N LYS A 82 -11.21 -1.29 4.19
CA LYS A 82 -10.20 -1.45 3.14
C LYS A 82 -10.58 -2.54 2.14
N THR A 83 -11.12 -3.65 2.61
CA THR A 83 -11.58 -4.74 1.75
C THR A 83 -12.66 -4.27 0.78
N ILE A 84 -13.60 -3.46 1.27
CA ILE A 84 -14.68 -2.93 0.44
C ILE A 84 -14.10 -2.04 -0.68
N MET A 85 -13.14 -1.19 -0.33
CA MET A 85 -12.49 -0.33 -1.32
C MET A 85 -11.76 -1.15 -2.39
N LYS A 86 -11.04 -2.21 -2.00
CA LYS A 86 -10.37 -3.11 -2.94
C LYS A 86 -11.35 -3.72 -3.93
N LYS A 87 -12.51 -4.19 -3.43
CA LYS A 87 -13.54 -4.76 -4.30
C LYS A 87 -14.10 -3.75 -5.28
N LYS A 88 -14.31 -2.51 -4.84
CA LYS A 88 -14.80 -1.44 -5.70
C LYS A 88 -13.82 -1.07 -6.80
N LEU A 89 -12.52 -1.13 -6.52
CA LEU A 89 -11.48 -0.84 -7.50
C LEU A 89 -11.40 -1.89 -8.60
N GLY A 90 -11.74 -3.15 -8.27
CA GLY A 90 -11.87 -4.21 -9.27
C GLY A 90 -10.57 -4.73 -9.85
N TYR A 91 -9.42 -4.40 -9.28
CA TYR A 91 -8.15 -4.97 -9.69
C TYR A 91 -7.98 -6.40 -9.19
N ASN A 92 -7.15 -7.17 -9.89
CA ASN A 92 -6.67 -8.43 -9.39
C ASN A 92 -5.48 -8.17 -8.46
N PHE A 93 -5.72 -8.16 -7.16
CA PHE A 93 -4.67 -7.91 -6.18
C PHE A 93 -3.82 -9.16 -6.00
N VAL A 94 -2.66 -9.16 -6.62
CA VAL A 94 -1.71 -10.28 -6.53
C VAL A 94 -0.98 -10.25 -5.20
N LEU A 95 -0.63 -9.07 -4.72
CA LEU A 95 0.07 -8.88 -3.45
C LEU A 95 -0.59 -7.75 -2.67
N SER A 96 -0.71 -7.95 -1.36
CA SER A 96 -1.11 -6.89 -0.43
C SER A 96 -0.15 -6.87 0.75
N VAL A 97 0.28 -5.67 1.13
CA VAL A 97 1.29 -5.46 2.17
C VAL A 97 0.73 -4.51 3.21
N GLY A 98 0.67 -4.96 4.44
CA GLY A 98 0.13 -4.16 5.53
C GLY A 98 0.24 -4.87 6.86
N ASP A 99 -0.20 -4.19 7.94
CA ASP A 99 -0.11 -4.71 9.31
C ASP A 99 -1.45 -5.19 9.87
N MET A 100 -2.53 -5.11 9.09
CA MET A 100 -3.89 -5.45 9.54
C MET A 100 -4.53 -6.48 8.61
N PRO A 101 -5.41 -7.36 9.14
CA PRO A 101 -6.09 -8.36 8.30
C PRO A 101 -6.85 -7.75 7.10
N THR A 102 -7.46 -6.59 7.26
CA THR A 102 -8.19 -5.94 6.16
C THR A 102 -7.26 -5.45 5.04
N ASP A 103 -5.95 -5.35 5.31
CA ASP A 103 -4.98 -5.09 4.25
C ASP A 103 -4.78 -6.30 3.36
N TRP A 104 -4.90 -7.52 3.90
CA TRP A 104 -4.53 -8.77 3.22
C TRP A 104 -5.66 -9.44 2.47
N THR A 105 -6.89 -9.06 2.74
CA THR A 105 -8.06 -9.68 2.10
C THR A 105 -8.08 -9.44 0.59
N ASP A 106 -8.76 -10.32 -0.14
CA ASP A 106 -8.91 -10.23 -1.59
C ASP A 106 -7.57 -10.21 -2.35
N SER A 107 -6.55 -10.87 -1.81
CA SER A 107 -5.21 -10.92 -2.42
C SER A 107 -4.73 -12.35 -2.53
N LYS A 108 -3.98 -12.61 -3.60
CA LYS A 108 -3.39 -13.92 -3.79
C LYS A 108 -2.28 -14.19 -2.77
N TYR A 109 -1.44 -13.19 -2.53
CA TYR A 109 -0.36 -13.23 -1.54
C TYR A 109 -0.44 -12.02 -0.64
N TYR A 110 0.12 -12.13 0.57
CA TYR A 110 0.21 -10.97 1.44
C TYR A 110 1.49 -11.00 2.28
N ILE A 111 1.90 -9.82 2.72
CA ILE A 111 2.99 -9.63 3.67
C ILE A 111 2.44 -8.90 4.88
N ASN A 112 2.62 -9.52 6.06
CA ASN A 112 2.24 -8.93 7.33
C ASN A 112 3.42 -8.15 7.90
N THR A 113 3.34 -6.83 7.88
CA THR A 113 4.42 -5.96 8.35
C THR A 113 4.45 -5.79 9.87
N SER A 114 3.42 -6.26 10.58
CA SER A 114 3.41 -6.18 12.05
C SER A 114 4.50 -7.02 12.69
N SER A 115 5.04 -8.01 11.99
CA SER A 115 6.14 -8.84 12.48
C SER A 115 7.51 -8.20 12.27
N PHE A 116 7.59 -7.06 11.59
CA PHE A 116 8.86 -6.40 11.31
C PHE A 116 9.31 -5.58 12.53
N SER A 117 10.62 -5.58 12.77
CA SER A 117 11.24 -4.74 13.78
C SER A 117 11.81 -3.50 13.11
N HIS A 118 11.66 -2.34 13.77
CA HIS A 118 12.19 -1.08 13.26
C HIS A 118 12.98 -0.31 14.33
N ASN A 119 13.46 -1.02 15.31
CA ASN A 119 14.25 -0.44 16.40
C ASN A 119 15.58 0.09 15.90
#